data_3fcbffde7abf14cec506a2f16e5382b4
#
_entry.id   3fcbffde7abf14cec506a2f16e5382b4
#
_cell.length_a   1.000
_cell.length_b   1.000
_cell.length_c   1.000
_cell.angle_alpha   90.00
_cell.angle_beta   90.00
_cell.angle_gamma   90.00
#
_symmetry.space_group_name_H-M   'P 1'
#
loop_
_entity.id
_entity.type
_entity.pdbx_description
1 polymer ?
#
loop_
_entity_poly.entity_id
_entity_poly.type
_entity_poly.pdbx_seq_one_letter_code
_entity_poly.pdbx_strand_id
1 'polypeptide(L)'
;MFLIVPLLVVFLKDYQKNRILSFFSLYLEQQGNAYNMIQAMITVGSGKWFGKGLGLSTQSRLFFLPENKTDFAFSTLIEQFGFFGGFIVLVLYLVLFFFLFKRITLLLKKNDDESKIMFLYVLGIFSYIFFQMFVNIGMNLGVLPIAGIALPFISSGGSLIVTLFLGFALIP
;
A
#
# COMPACT_ATOMS: atom_id res chain seq x y z
N MET A 1 12.32 -8.37 -25.10
CA MET A 1 11.58 -7.65 -24.06
C MET A 1 10.35 -6.89 -24.61
N PHE A 2 10.37 -6.33 -25.79
CA PHE A 2 9.23 -5.57 -26.38
C PHE A 2 8.00 -6.39 -26.80
N LEU A 3 8.11 -7.71 -26.97
CA LEU A 3 6.98 -8.59 -27.34
C LEU A 3 6.16 -9.12 -26.17
N ILE A 4 6.70 -9.07 -24.95
CA ILE A 4 6.03 -9.57 -23.74
C ILE A 4 4.91 -8.62 -23.29
N VAL A 5 5.10 -7.32 -23.44
CA VAL A 5 4.13 -6.31 -23.03
C VAL A 5 2.81 -6.39 -23.82
N PRO A 6 2.79 -6.42 -25.17
CA PRO A 6 1.56 -6.60 -25.91
C PRO A 6 0.89 -7.95 -25.66
N LEU A 7 1.67 -9.01 -25.44
CA LEU A 7 1.12 -10.34 -25.12
C LEU A 7 0.42 -10.35 -23.74
N LEU A 8 0.99 -9.71 -22.74
CA LEU A 8 0.37 -9.55 -21.41
C LEU A 8 -0.93 -8.76 -21.50
N VAL A 9 -1.00 -7.70 -22.31
CA VAL A 9 -2.21 -6.88 -22.47
C VAL A 9 -3.36 -7.67 -23.08
N VAL A 10 -3.11 -8.66 -23.92
CA VAL A 10 -4.16 -9.53 -24.49
C VAL A 10 -4.81 -10.42 -23.42
N PHE A 11 -4.05 -10.88 -22.42
CA PHE A 11 -4.56 -11.75 -21.35
C PHE A 11 -5.23 -10.98 -20.20
N LEU A 12 -5.11 -9.65 -20.13
CA LEU A 12 -5.73 -8.84 -19.10
C LEU A 12 -7.25 -8.72 -19.35
N LYS A 13 -8.02 -8.83 -18.26
CA LYS A 13 -9.47 -8.53 -18.29
C LYS A 13 -9.68 -7.04 -18.52
N ASP A 14 -10.82 -6.67 -19.09
CA ASP A 14 -11.12 -5.29 -19.49
C ASP A 14 -11.01 -4.30 -18.30
N TYR A 15 -11.41 -4.70 -17.09
CA TYR A 15 -11.25 -3.86 -15.91
C TYR A 15 -9.78 -3.60 -15.53
N GLN A 16 -8.87 -4.54 -15.82
CA GLN A 16 -7.42 -4.37 -15.57
C GLN A 16 -6.80 -3.44 -16.62
N LYS A 17 -7.22 -3.59 -17.89
CA LYS A 17 -6.83 -2.66 -18.96
C LYS A 17 -7.27 -1.24 -18.64
N ASN A 18 -8.52 -1.06 -18.20
CA ASN A 18 -9.05 0.24 -17.84
C ASN A 18 -8.29 0.89 -16.69
N ARG A 19 -7.86 0.15 -15.68
CA ARG A 19 -7.02 0.69 -14.58
C ARG A 19 -5.67 1.21 -15.07
N ILE A 20 -5.04 0.49 -15.99
CA ILE A 20 -3.76 0.91 -16.59
C ILE A 20 -3.99 2.12 -17.51
N LEU A 21 -5.02 2.08 -18.34
CA LEU A 21 -5.35 3.19 -19.24
C LEU A 21 -5.71 4.46 -18.47
N SER A 22 -6.52 4.35 -17.41
CA SER A 22 -6.89 5.48 -16.55
C SER A 22 -5.66 6.12 -15.88
N PHE A 23 -4.62 5.33 -15.58
CA PHE A 23 -3.38 5.85 -15.05
C PHE A 23 -2.63 6.74 -16.06
N PHE A 24 -2.60 6.35 -17.33
CA PHE A 24 -1.96 7.14 -18.39
C PHE A 24 -2.84 8.27 -18.93
N SER A 25 -4.16 8.16 -18.79
CA SER A 25 -5.15 9.14 -19.26
C SER A 25 -5.74 10.01 -18.14
N LEU A 26 -4.99 10.24 -17.08
CA LEU A 26 -5.41 10.98 -15.87
C LEU A 26 -6.18 12.29 -16.15
N TYR A 27 -5.88 12.95 -17.25
CA TYR A 27 -6.50 14.22 -17.62
C TYR A 27 -7.74 14.07 -18.51
N LEU A 28 -8.05 12.88 -19.02
CA LEU A 28 -9.14 12.65 -19.98
C LEU A 28 -10.38 12.06 -19.33
N GLU A 29 -10.24 11.33 -18.23
CA GLU A 29 -11.36 10.72 -17.50
C GLU A 29 -11.66 11.48 -16.21
N GLN A 30 -12.77 12.20 -16.20
CA GLN A 30 -13.27 12.92 -15.00
C GLN A 30 -14.06 12.02 -14.04
N GLN A 31 -14.17 10.73 -14.31
CA GLN A 31 -14.95 9.78 -13.50
C GLN A 31 -14.18 8.45 -13.32
N GLY A 32 -14.51 7.71 -12.26
CA GLY A 32 -13.93 6.40 -12.00
C GLY A 32 -12.55 6.42 -11.36
N ASN A 33 -11.66 5.53 -11.82
CA ASN A 33 -10.33 5.31 -11.20
C ASN A 33 -9.42 6.55 -11.31
N ALA A 34 -9.45 7.28 -12.43
CA ALA A 34 -8.67 8.50 -12.60
C ALA A 34 -9.09 9.58 -11.59
N TYR A 35 -10.39 9.77 -11.39
CA TYR A 35 -10.92 10.68 -10.38
C TYR A 35 -10.42 10.34 -8.98
N ASN A 36 -10.53 9.06 -8.56
CA ASN A 36 -10.09 8.62 -7.25
C ASN A 36 -8.59 8.87 -7.02
N MET A 37 -7.76 8.67 -8.03
CA MET A 37 -6.34 8.91 -7.95
C MET A 37 -6.02 10.41 -7.83
N ILE A 38 -6.68 11.26 -8.61
CA ILE A 38 -6.54 12.71 -8.51
C ILE A 38 -6.96 13.19 -7.12
N GLN A 39 -8.10 12.69 -6.61
CA GLN A 39 -8.57 13.04 -5.26
C GLN A 39 -7.60 12.57 -4.17
N ALA A 40 -6.99 11.39 -4.32
CA ALA A 40 -5.97 10.91 -3.39
C ALA A 40 -4.74 11.84 -3.37
N MET A 41 -4.24 12.25 -4.54
CA MET A 41 -3.14 13.20 -4.64
C MET A 41 -3.47 14.58 -4.05
N ILE A 42 -4.68 15.11 -4.31
CA ILE A 42 -5.17 16.35 -3.71
C ILE A 42 -5.23 16.21 -2.18
N THR A 43 -5.71 15.07 -1.69
CA THR A 43 -5.81 14.76 -0.26
C THR A 43 -4.44 14.79 0.39
N VAL A 44 -3.44 14.11 -0.20
CA VAL A 44 -2.04 14.13 0.26
C VAL A 44 -1.48 15.55 0.25
N GLY A 45 -1.63 16.29 -0.86
CA GLY A 45 -1.13 17.66 -0.99
C GLY A 45 -1.77 18.64 0.01
N SER A 46 -3.05 18.42 0.35
CA SER A 46 -3.78 19.27 1.29
C SER A 46 -3.30 19.13 2.73
N GLY A 47 -2.64 18.02 3.09
CA GLY A 47 -2.13 17.76 4.43
C GLY A 47 -0.91 18.63 4.83
N LYS A 48 -0.15 19.16 3.86
CA LYS A 48 1.05 19.97 4.12
C LYS A 48 2.00 19.28 5.13
N TRP A 49 2.66 20.06 6.00
CA TRP A 49 3.61 19.55 7.00
C TRP A 49 2.95 18.92 8.23
N PHE A 50 1.91 19.55 8.77
CA PHE A 50 1.31 19.20 10.07
C PHE A 50 -0.10 18.62 9.97
N GLY A 51 -0.68 18.58 8.76
CA GLY A 51 -2.05 18.13 8.55
C GLY A 51 -3.10 19.19 8.93
N LYS A 52 -4.36 18.82 8.69
CA LYS A 52 -5.53 19.65 9.04
C LYS A 52 -6.05 19.39 10.46
N GLY A 53 -5.56 18.34 11.11
CA GLY A 53 -6.04 17.88 12.41
C GLY A 53 -7.06 16.75 12.32
N LEU A 54 -7.20 16.01 13.42
CA LEU A 54 -8.15 14.91 13.55
C LEU A 54 -9.59 15.41 13.34
N GLY A 55 -10.31 14.76 12.42
CA GLY A 55 -11.71 15.08 12.14
C GLY A 55 -11.96 16.36 11.34
N LEU A 56 -10.92 17.14 11.00
CA LEU A 56 -11.02 18.37 10.20
C LEU A 56 -10.67 18.14 8.72
N SER A 57 -10.42 16.89 8.33
CA SER A 57 -10.17 16.51 6.95
C SER A 57 -11.40 16.80 6.08
N THR A 58 -11.21 17.54 4.99
CA THR A 58 -12.29 17.93 4.09
C THR A 58 -12.57 16.85 3.05
N GLN A 59 -11.53 16.24 2.48
CA GLN A 59 -11.67 15.28 1.39
C GLN A 59 -12.26 13.94 1.87
N SER A 60 -11.77 13.42 2.99
CA SER A 60 -12.26 12.18 3.55
C SER A 60 -13.60 12.32 4.27
N ARG A 61 -13.89 13.46 4.90
CA ARG A 61 -15.14 13.72 5.62
C ARG A 61 -16.31 14.00 4.71
N LEU A 62 -16.10 14.72 3.62
CA LEU A 62 -17.13 15.06 2.65
C LEU A 62 -17.31 13.97 1.57
N PHE A 63 -16.69 12.82 1.74
CA PHE A 63 -16.78 11.66 0.83
C PHE A 63 -16.34 11.97 -0.61
N PHE A 64 -15.50 12.98 -0.83
CA PHE A 64 -14.90 13.22 -2.14
C PHE A 64 -13.92 12.11 -2.53
N LEU A 65 -13.32 11.42 -1.53
CA LEU A 65 -12.48 10.26 -1.74
C LEU A 65 -13.23 9.00 -1.29
N PRO A 66 -13.83 8.22 -2.21
CA PRO A 66 -14.38 6.92 -1.91
C PRO A 66 -13.28 5.99 -1.38
N GLU A 67 -13.65 4.95 -0.61
CA GLU A 67 -12.70 3.98 -0.06
C GLU A 67 -11.54 4.61 0.77
N ASN A 68 -11.81 5.76 1.40
CA ASN A 68 -10.83 6.51 2.19
C ASN A 68 -10.32 5.76 3.44
N LYS A 69 -11.05 4.72 3.90
CA LYS A 69 -10.66 3.89 5.06
C LYS A 69 -9.92 2.62 4.67
N THR A 70 -9.99 2.21 3.42
CA THR A 70 -9.40 0.98 2.88
C THR A 70 -8.19 1.31 2.02
N ASP A 71 -8.41 1.57 0.75
CA ASP A 71 -7.36 1.74 -0.26
C ASP A 71 -6.61 3.07 -0.11
N PHE A 72 -7.32 4.12 0.29
CA PHE A 72 -6.79 5.48 0.43
C PHE A 72 -6.59 5.92 1.89
N ALA A 73 -6.43 4.95 2.80
CA ALA A 73 -6.17 5.23 4.21
C ALA A 73 -4.88 6.05 4.43
N PHE A 74 -3.84 5.84 3.61
CA PHE A 74 -2.60 6.60 3.66
C PHE A 74 -2.80 8.08 3.28
N SER A 75 -3.55 8.38 2.22
CA SER A 75 -3.89 9.76 1.84
C SER A 75 -4.67 10.46 2.95
N THR A 76 -5.65 9.78 3.53
CA THR A 76 -6.44 10.30 4.65
C THR A 76 -5.58 10.57 5.89
N LEU A 77 -4.62 9.69 6.17
CA LEU A 77 -3.67 9.88 7.28
C LEU A 77 -2.81 11.13 7.06
N ILE A 78 -2.28 11.33 5.85
CA ILE A 78 -1.51 12.53 5.53
C ILE A 78 -2.38 13.78 5.58
N GLU A 79 -3.64 13.74 5.16
CA GLU A 79 -4.54 14.89 5.30
C GLU A 79 -4.71 15.32 6.76
N GLN A 80 -4.80 14.35 7.68
CA GLN A 80 -5.02 14.63 9.11
C GLN A 80 -3.75 15.01 9.86
N PHE A 81 -2.64 14.29 9.62
CA PHE A 81 -1.39 14.43 10.39
C PHE A 81 -0.25 15.07 9.61
N GLY A 82 -0.46 15.39 8.33
CA GLY A 82 0.53 16.01 7.48
C GLY A 82 1.65 15.05 7.05
N PHE A 83 2.69 15.66 6.47
CA PHE A 83 3.91 14.96 6.09
C PHE A 83 4.56 14.22 7.26
N PHE A 84 4.57 14.83 8.46
CA PHE A 84 5.12 14.19 9.65
C PHE A 84 4.39 12.90 10.02
N GLY A 85 3.06 12.85 9.89
CA GLY A 85 2.29 11.62 10.11
C GLY A 85 2.66 10.53 9.11
N GLY A 86 2.73 10.86 7.83
CA GLY A 86 3.18 9.94 6.78
C GLY A 86 4.62 9.47 7.01
N PHE A 87 5.52 10.36 7.41
CA PHE A 87 6.91 10.04 7.72
C PHE A 87 7.04 9.06 8.90
N ILE A 88 6.29 9.29 9.98
CA ILE A 88 6.27 8.35 11.13
C ILE A 88 5.84 6.96 10.68
N VAL A 89 4.80 6.86 9.84
CA VAL A 89 4.35 5.57 9.29
C VAL A 89 5.46 4.89 8.50
N LEU A 90 6.17 5.61 7.63
CA LEU A 90 7.30 5.05 6.87
C LEU A 90 8.42 4.57 7.79
N VAL A 91 8.74 5.33 8.84
CA VAL A 91 9.75 4.93 9.85
C VAL A 91 9.31 3.65 10.56
N LEU A 92 8.04 3.51 10.94
CA LEU A 92 7.54 2.29 11.56
C LEU A 92 7.65 1.07 10.63
N TYR A 93 7.35 1.23 9.33
CA TYR A 93 7.59 0.17 8.35
C TYR A 93 9.07 -0.17 8.20
N LEU A 94 9.96 0.83 8.17
CA LEU A 94 11.41 0.58 8.12
C LEU A 94 11.89 -0.20 9.35
N VAL A 95 11.41 0.12 10.55
CA VAL A 95 11.70 -0.62 11.77
C VAL A 95 11.20 -2.06 11.68
N LEU A 96 9.97 -2.27 11.22
CA LEU A 96 9.40 -3.60 11.01
C LEU A 96 10.26 -4.42 10.02
N PHE A 97 10.60 -3.83 8.88
CA PHE A 97 11.43 -4.49 7.87
C PHE A 97 12.84 -4.79 8.38
N PHE A 98 13.42 -3.91 9.18
CA PHE A 98 14.71 -4.15 9.82
C PHE A 98 14.67 -5.38 10.72
N PHE A 99 13.64 -5.55 11.56
CA PHE A 99 13.48 -6.73 12.41
C PHE A 99 13.27 -8.01 11.59
N LEU A 100 12.42 -7.97 10.58
CA LEU A 100 12.19 -9.12 9.69
C LEU A 100 13.47 -9.48 8.93
N PHE A 101 14.19 -8.52 8.41
CA PHE A 101 15.46 -8.74 7.71
C PHE A 101 16.52 -9.33 8.62
N LYS A 102 16.65 -8.82 9.86
CA LYS A 102 17.53 -9.40 10.86
C LYS A 102 17.16 -10.87 11.15
N ARG A 103 15.88 -11.18 11.23
CA ARG A 103 15.40 -12.55 11.43
C ARG A 103 15.75 -13.45 10.25
N ILE A 104 15.53 -12.98 9.03
CA ILE A 104 15.90 -13.66 7.78
C ILE A 104 17.40 -13.99 7.76
N THR A 105 18.26 -13.01 8.08
CA THR A 105 19.72 -13.22 8.09
C THR A 105 20.19 -14.18 9.16
N LEU A 106 19.52 -14.23 10.33
CA LEU A 106 19.81 -15.20 11.38
C LEU A 106 19.44 -16.63 10.95
N LEU A 107 18.30 -16.80 10.29
CA LEU A 107 17.84 -18.10 9.81
C LEU A 107 18.71 -18.64 8.67
N LEU A 108 19.22 -17.77 7.80
CA LEU A 108 20.16 -18.16 6.73
C LEU A 108 21.49 -18.74 7.24
N LYS A 109 21.92 -18.36 8.46
CA LYS A 109 23.16 -18.86 9.04
C LYS A 109 23.04 -20.27 9.63
N LYS A 110 21.80 -20.74 9.86
CA LYS A 110 21.51 -22.08 10.33
C LYS A 110 21.33 -23.02 9.15
N ASN A 111 21.85 -24.24 9.25
CA ASN A 111 21.83 -25.20 8.14
C ASN A 111 20.86 -26.37 8.36
N ASP A 112 19.98 -26.26 9.35
CA ASP A 112 18.94 -27.23 9.66
C ASP A 112 17.69 -27.01 8.79
N ASP A 113 16.95 -28.08 8.51
CA ASP A 113 15.79 -28.01 7.60
C ASP A 113 14.63 -27.21 8.20
N GLU A 114 14.46 -27.20 9.51
CA GLU A 114 13.48 -26.37 10.19
C GLU A 114 13.74 -24.87 9.96
N SER A 115 15.02 -24.46 10.06
CA SER A 115 15.41 -23.07 9.80
C SER A 115 15.23 -22.66 8.34
N LYS A 116 15.40 -23.57 7.38
CA LYS A 116 15.13 -23.32 5.95
C LYS A 116 13.64 -23.07 5.69
N ILE A 117 12.76 -23.91 6.29
CA ILE A 117 11.31 -23.73 6.18
C ILE A 117 10.90 -22.39 6.79
N MET A 118 11.41 -22.08 7.99
CA MET A 118 11.13 -20.83 8.67
C MET A 118 11.68 -19.61 7.91
N PHE A 119 12.85 -19.73 7.29
CA PHE A 119 13.38 -18.69 6.40
C PHE A 119 12.42 -18.38 5.24
N LEU A 120 11.91 -19.39 4.53
CA LEU A 120 10.96 -19.18 3.44
C LEU A 120 9.66 -18.55 3.92
N TYR A 121 9.20 -18.94 5.11
CA TYR A 121 8.01 -18.39 5.73
C TYR A 121 8.16 -16.89 6.06
N VAL A 122 9.25 -16.52 6.75
CA VAL A 122 9.52 -15.12 7.11
C VAL A 122 9.77 -14.27 5.87
N LEU A 123 10.45 -14.81 4.86
CA LEU A 123 10.66 -14.16 3.57
C LEU A 123 9.31 -13.90 2.85
N GLY A 124 8.39 -14.87 2.92
CA GLY A 124 7.04 -14.72 2.38
C GLY A 124 6.28 -13.56 3.05
N ILE A 125 6.27 -13.50 4.39
CA ILE A 125 5.62 -12.42 5.14
C ILE A 125 6.28 -11.06 4.81
N PHE A 126 7.61 -11.00 4.80
CA PHE A 126 8.36 -9.80 4.42
C PHE A 126 7.95 -9.29 3.03
N SER A 127 8.00 -10.18 2.04
CA SER A 127 7.66 -9.83 0.65
C SER A 127 6.20 -9.39 0.50
N TYR A 128 5.30 -10.06 1.20
CA TYR A 128 3.87 -9.73 1.19
C TYR A 128 3.61 -8.32 1.74
N ILE A 129 4.14 -7.99 2.93
CA ILE A 129 3.95 -6.68 3.56
C ILE A 129 4.65 -5.59 2.74
N PHE A 130 5.88 -5.87 2.26
CA PHE A 130 6.63 -4.93 1.44
C PHE A 130 5.87 -4.57 0.15
N PHE A 131 5.38 -5.59 -0.56
CA PHE A 131 4.62 -5.39 -1.79
C PHE A 131 3.34 -4.58 -1.55
N GLN A 132 2.56 -4.92 -0.53
CA GLN A 132 1.33 -4.20 -0.19
C GLN A 132 1.62 -2.73 0.17
N MET A 133 2.62 -2.48 1.03
CA MET A 133 3.04 -1.13 1.40
C MET A 133 3.47 -0.34 0.15
N PHE A 134 4.34 -0.92 -0.67
CA PHE A 134 4.88 -0.25 -1.85
C PHE A 134 3.79 0.12 -2.85
N VAL A 135 2.90 -0.82 -3.16
CA VAL A 135 1.80 -0.58 -4.11
C VAL A 135 0.78 0.40 -3.54
N ASN A 136 0.38 0.24 -2.26
CA ASN A 136 -0.60 1.16 -1.66
C ASN A 136 -0.07 2.59 -1.58
N ILE A 137 1.12 2.80 -1.04
CA ILE A 137 1.72 4.15 -0.97
C ILE A 137 1.94 4.71 -2.37
N GLY A 138 2.44 3.90 -3.31
CA GLY A 138 2.66 4.31 -4.69
C GLY A 138 1.39 4.77 -5.39
N MET A 139 0.26 4.07 -5.21
CA MET A 139 -1.01 4.49 -5.81
C MET A 139 -1.59 5.74 -5.14
N ASN A 140 -1.42 5.90 -3.83
CA ASN A 140 -1.85 7.09 -3.10
C ASN A 140 -1.07 8.35 -3.50
N LEU A 141 0.19 8.18 -3.91
CA LEU A 141 1.05 9.26 -4.42
C LEU A 141 0.95 9.47 -5.94
N GLY A 142 0.13 8.69 -6.64
CA GLY A 142 -0.02 8.79 -8.09
C GLY A 142 1.16 8.23 -8.89
N VAL A 143 2.03 7.43 -8.29
CA VAL A 143 3.19 6.79 -8.95
C VAL A 143 2.81 5.44 -9.56
N LEU A 144 1.81 4.76 -9.01
CA LEU A 144 1.30 3.48 -9.47
C LEU A 144 -0.20 3.54 -9.74
N PRO A 145 -0.73 2.71 -10.66
CA PRO A 145 -2.17 2.62 -10.90
C PRO A 145 -2.90 2.09 -9.67
N ILE A 146 -4.18 2.45 -9.51
CA ILE A 146 -5.01 1.97 -8.41
C ILE A 146 -5.15 0.45 -8.48
N ALA A 147 -4.63 -0.24 -7.48
CA ALA A 147 -4.65 -1.68 -7.40
C ALA A 147 -5.75 -2.25 -6.48
N GLY A 148 -6.34 -1.42 -5.61
CA GLY A 148 -7.32 -1.88 -4.62
C GLY A 148 -6.66 -2.77 -3.56
N ILE A 149 -5.48 -2.38 -3.08
CA ILE A 149 -4.70 -3.12 -2.08
C ILE A 149 -4.65 -2.30 -0.80
N ALA A 150 -5.12 -2.89 0.29
CA ALA A 150 -5.12 -2.26 1.60
C ALA A 150 -3.70 -2.12 2.16
N LEU A 151 -3.44 -1.04 2.90
CA LEU A 151 -2.16 -0.82 3.60
C LEU A 151 -2.15 -1.62 4.91
N PRO A 152 -1.21 -2.57 5.11
CA PRO A 152 -1.12 -3.36 6.32
C PRO A 152 -1.06 -2.50 7.59
N PHE A 153 -1.79 -2.88 8.64
CA PHE A 153 -1.88 -2.21 9.95
C PHE A 153 -2.56 -0.82 9.97
N ILE A 154 -2.81 -0.19 8.82
CA ILE A 154 -3.37 1.16 8.74
C ILE A 154 -4.77 1.15 8.16
N SER A 155 -4.96 0.43 7.05
CA SER A 155 -6.28 0.31 6.42
C SER A 155 -7.25 -0.45 7.30
N SER A 156 -8.52 -0.06 7.25
CA SER A 156 -9.60 -0.78 7.89
C SER A 156 -9.83 -2.12 7.18
N GLY A 157 -9.33 -3.20 7.78
CA GLY A 157 -9.47 -4.56 7.26
C GLY A 157 -9.26 -5.56 8.40
N GLY A 158 -10.34 -5.91 9.12
CA GLY A 158 -10.24 -6.81 10.27
C GLY A 158 -9.62 -8.17 9.91
N SER A 159 -10.00 -8.74 8.75
CA SER A 159 -9.43 -10.01 8.26
C SER A 159 -7.93 -9.90 7.97
N LEU A 160 -7.49 -8.81 7.35
CA LEU A 160 -6.08 -8.57 7.05
C LEU A 160 -5.25 -8.50 8.33
N ILE A 161 -5.74 -7.74 9.33
CA ILE A 161 -5.06 -7.57 10.61
C ILE A 161 -4.93 -8.91 11.33
N VAL A 162 -6.02 -9.69 11.43
CA VAL A 162 -5.99 -11.01 12.06
C VAL A 162 -5.03 -11.94 11.35
N THR A 163 -5.04 -11.97 10.02
CA THR A 163 -4.12 -12.81 9.24
C THR A 163 -2.66 -12.43 9.48
N LEU A 164 -2.35 -11.13 9.54
CA LEU A 164 -0.99 -10.65 9.82
C LEU A 164 -0.54 -11.03 11.24
N PHE A 165 -1.40 -10.83 12.25
CA PHE A 165 -1.04 -11.21 13.63
C PHE A 165 -0.84 -12.71 13.78
N LEU A 166 -1.68 -13.54 13.16
CA LEU A 166 -1.48 -15.00 13.13
C LEU A 166 -0.16 -15.35 12.41
N GLY A 167 0.14 -14.67 11.29
CA GLY A 167 1.39 -14.85 10.59
C GLY A 167 2.61 -14.49 11.44
N PHE A 168 2.56 -13.38 12.19
CA PHE A 168 3.65 -13.02 13.12
C PHE A 168 3.77 -13.94 14.33
N ALA A 169 2.64 -14.45 14.85
CA ALA A 169 2.65 -15.36 15.99
C ALA A 169 3.36 -16.69 15.71
N LEU A 170 3.47 -17.09 14.44
CA LEU A 170 4.19 -18.29 14.01
C LEU A 170 5.71 -18.05 13.82
N ILE A 171 6.19 -16.82 13.97
CA ILE A 171 7.62 -16.49 13.91
C ILE A 171 8.20 -16.64 15.32
N PRO A 172 9.06 -17.64 15.59
CA PRO A 172 9.66 -17.88 16.89
C PRO A 172 10.71 -16.84 17.27
#